data_4768ecd88395c997f72d2d12afa0cbfe
#
_entry.id   4768ecd88395c997f72d2d12afa0cbfe
#
_cell.length_a   1.000
_cell.length_b   1.000
_cell.length_c   1.000
_cell.angle_alpha   90.00
_cell.angle_beta   90.00
_cell.angle_gamma   90.00
#
_symmetry.space_group_name_H-M   'P 1'
#
loop_
_entity.id
_entity.type
_entity.pdbx_description
1 polymer ?
#
loop_
_entity_poly.entity_id
_entity_poly.type
_entity_poly.pdbx_seq_one_letter_code
_entity_poly.pdbx_strand_id
1 'polypeptide(L)'
;MTAAARFRAAVDNGDLAALEDLFTDDIRFYSPVKFTPFEGKPMVLGLFGVLLRTFENFRYVGHHDGTAETSADGGVSASAVLLFRAVVGGKEIHGIDLLHFDDDGRIKEFTVMVRPQSAVHALGEAVLAGLVADGLLPAPVER
;
A
#
# COMPACT_ATOMS: atom_id res chain seq x y z
N MET A 1 -19.82 -5.32 7.25
CA MET A 1 -18.44 -4.79 7.35
C MET A 1 -18.14 -3.98 6.10
N THR A 2 -17.59 -2.78 6.24
CA THR A 2 -17.23 -1.92 5.11
C THR A 2 -16.03 -2.49 4.35
N ALA A 3 -15.82 -2.02 3.11
CA ALA A 3 -14.65 -2.41 2.32
C ALA A 3 -13.34 -2.04 3.04
N ALA A 4 -13.27 -0.86 3.64
CA ALA A 4 -12.10 -0.44 4.40
C ALA A 4 -11.86 -1.33 5.62
N ALA A 5 -12.91 -1.73 6.32
CA ALA A 5 -12.80 -2.63 7.47
C ALA A 5 -12.33 -4.04 7.05
N ARG A 6 -12.79 -4.53 5.91
CA ARG A 6 -12.31 -5.81 5.35
C ARG A 6 -10.83 -5.74 4.97
N PHE A 7 -10.41 -4.63 4.36
CA PHE A 7 -9.01 -4.39 4.04
C PHE A 7 -8.15 -4.39 5.30
N ARG A 8 -8.56 -3.63 6.31
CA ARG A 8 -7.85 -3.55 7.58
C ARG A 8 -7.72 -4.93 8.24
N ALA A 9 -8.79 -5.72 8.26
CA ALA A 9 -8.76 -7.08 8.81
C ALA A 9 -7.79 -7.98 8.05
N ALA A 10 -7.75 -7.88 6.72
CA ALA A 10 -6.84 -8.66 5.89
C ALA A 10 -5.38 -8.31 6.20
N VAL A 11 -5.06 -7.03 6.35
CA VAL A 11 -3.71 -6.57 6.71
C VAL A 11 -3.34 -7.04 8.12
N ASP A 12 -4.23 -6.88 9.09
CA ASP A 12 -3.99 -7.29 10.48
C ASP A 12 -3.71 -8.80 10.59
N ASN A 13 -4.31 -9.60 9.72
CA ASN A 13 -4.15 -11.06 9.70
C ASN A 13 -3.07 -11.53 8.72
N GLY A 14 -2.45 -10.64 7.95
CA GLY A 14 -1.49 -11.01 6.92
C GLY A 14 -2.10 -11.88 5.82
N ASP A 15 -3.36 -11.67 5.51
CA ASP A 15 -4.17 -12.54 4.63
C ASP A 15 -4.14 -12.03 3.19
N LEU A 16 -3.16 -12.50 2.40
CA LEU A 16 -3.02 -12.11 0.99
C LEU A 16 -4.18 -12.60 0.13
N ALA A 17 -4.79 -13.74 0.45
CA ALA A 17 -5.93 -14.24 -0.30
C ALA A 17 -7.14 -13.31 -0.15
N ALA A 18 -7.37 -12.78 1.05
CA ALA A 18 -8.42 -11.78 1.29
C ALA A 18 -8.13 -10.49 0.53
N LEU A 19 -6.87 -10.03 0.48
CA LEU A 19 -6.49 -8.86 -0.29
C LEU A 19 -6.74 -9.05 -1.79
N GLU A 20 -6.46 -10.24 -2.32
CA GLU A 20 -6.73 -10.56 -3.72
C GLU A 20 -8.19 -10.32 -4.08
N ASP A 21 -9.12 -10.72 -3.22
CA ASP A 21 -10.55 -10.53 -3.44
C ASP A 21 -11.00 -9.07 -3.33
N LEU A 22 -10.24 -8.26 -2.60
CA LEU A 22 -10.56 -6.84 -2.39
C LEU A 22 -10.03 -5.93 -3.48
N PHE A 23 -9.07 -6.37 -4.30
CA PHE A 23 -8.44 -5.56 -5.33
C PHE A 23 -9.12 -5.75 -6.68
N THR A 24 -9.22 -4.67 -7.47
CA THR A 24 -9.56 -4.81 -8.89
C THR A 24 -8.38 -5.40 -9.66
N ASP A 25 -8.66 -6.01 -10.82
CA ASP A 25 -7.60 -6.62 -11.65
C ASP A 25 -6.58 -5.58 -12.14
N ASP A 26 -7.02 -4.34 -12.35
CA ASP A 26 -6.21 -3.23 -12.83
C ASP A 26 -5.79 -2.26 -11.72
N ILE A 27 -5.78 -2.68 -10.48
CA ILE A 27 -5.39 -1.83 -9.34
C ILE A 27 -4.07 -1.11 -9.59
N ARG A 28 -3.99 0.15 -9.16
CA ARG A 28 -2.77 0.95 -9.17
C ARG A 28 -2.34 1.24 -7.73
N PHE A 29 -1.05 1.09 -7.47
CA PHE A 29 -0.47 1.35 -6.16
C PHE A 29 0.58 2.45 -6.29
N TYR A 30 0.33 3.59 -5.66
CA TYR A 30 1.24 4.74 -5.62
C TYR A 30 2.03 4.69 -4.33
N SER A 31 3.34 4.42 -4.45
CA SER A 31 4.23 4.34 -3.30
C SER A 31 4.75 5.73 -2.90
N PRO A 32 5.25 5.89 -1.66
CA PRO A 32 5.84 7.16 -1.25
C PRO A 32 7.22 7.44 -1.85
N VAL A 33 7.82 6.50 -2.56
CA VAL A 33 9.22 6.63 -3.04
C VAL A 33 9.35 6.89 -4.54
N LYS A 34 8.30 6.64 -5.33
CA LYS A 34 8.31 6.97 -6.76
C LYS A 34 6.95 7.46 -7.20
N PHE A 35 6.94 8.35 -8.21
CA PHE A 35 5.70 8.95 -8.67
C PHE A 35 4.84 8.00 -9.49
N THR A 36 5.46 7.18 -10.36
CA THR A 36 4.73 6.23 -11.20
C THR A 36 4.23 5.04 -10.39
N PRO A 37 2.99 4.57 -10.64
CA PRO A 37 2.42 3.50 -9.83
C PRO A 37 2.94 2.11 -10.23
N PHE A 38 2.81 1.17 -9.29
CA PHE A 38 2.79 -0.25 -9.61
C PHE A 38 1.40 -0.59 -10.12
N GLU A 39 1.29 -1.36 -11.20
CA GLU A 39 0.03 -1.63 -11.86
C GLU A 39 -0.28 -3.13 -11.92
N GLY A 40 -1.56 -3.45 -11.73
CA GLY A 40 -2.09 -4.79 -11.87
C GLY A 40 -2.07 -5.60 -10.57
N LYS A 41 -3.10 -6.42 -10.42
CA LYS A 41 -3.30 -7.22 -9.20
C LYS A 41 -2.09 -8.11 -8.86
N PRO A 42 -1.49 -8.87 -9.81
CA PRO A 42 -0.35 -9.72 -9.46
C PRO A 42 0.84 -8.95 -8.88
N MET A 43 1.19 -7.82 -9.48
CA MET A 43 2.30 -7.00 -9.00
C MET A 43 2.00 -6.38 -7.65
N VAL A 44 0.78 -5.86 -7.47
CA VAL A 44 0.39 -5.21 -6.21
C VAL A 44 0.30 -6.24 -5.08
N LEU A 45 -0.20 -7.44 -5.33
CA LEU A 45 -0.18 -8.52 -4.34
C LEU A 45 1.24 -8.91 -3.94
N GLY A 46 2.15 -9.01 -4.89
CA GLY A 46 3.56 -9.24 -4.61
C GLY A 46 4.15 -8.16 -3.73
N LEU A 47 3.83 -6.90 -4.02
CA LEU A 47 4.26 -5.76 -3.21
C LEU A 47 3.71 -5.85 -1.79
N PHE A 48 2.44 -6.19 -1.59
CA PHE A 48 1.87 -6.39 -0.25
C PHE A 48 2.56 -7.53 0.50
N GLY A 49 2.94 -8.60 -0.20
CA GLY A 49 3.73 -9.67 0.40
C GLY A 49 5.04 -9.17 1.00
N VAL A 50 5.71 -8.25 0.31
CA VAL A 50 6.93 -7.59 0.81
C VAL A 50 6.60 -6.65 1.97
N LEU A 51 5.57 -5.81 1.84
CA LEU A 51 5.19 -4.83 2.86
C LEU A 51 4.82 -5.51 4.17
N LEU A 52 4.03 -6.58 4.13
CA LEU A 52 3.56 -7.28 5.33
C LEU A 52 4.71 -7.87 6.16
N ARG A 53 5.82 -8.24 5.51
CA ARG A 53 6.98 -8.75 6.23
C ARG A 53 8.05 -7.69 6.53
N THR A 54 7.93 -6.51 5.91
CA THR A 54 8.89 -5.41 6.08
C THR A 54 8.56 -4.55 7.29
N PHE A 55 7.28 -4.22 7.47
CA PHE A 55 6.86 -3.40 8.60
C PHE A 55 6.97 -4.18 9.91
N GLU A 56 7.55 -3.51 10.91
CA GLU A 56 7.59 -3.99 12.29
C GLU A 56 6.59 -3.19 13.12
N ASN A 57 5.89 -3.86 14.02
CA ASN A 57 4.92 -3.21 14.92
C ASN A 57 3.89 -2.35 14.18
N PHE A 58 3.42 -2.84 13.04
CA PHE A 58 2.42 -2.14 12.22
C PHE A 58 1.07 -2.13 12.91
N ARG A 59 0.43 -0.96 12.94
CA ARG A 59 -0.92 -0.82 13.49
C ARG A 59 -1.63 0.38 12.88
N TYR A 60 -2.91 0.23 12.64
CA TYR A 60 -3.76 1.35 12.25
C TYR A 60 -4.20 2.12 13.50
N VAL A 61 -4.14 3.45 13.42
CA VAL A 61 -4.42 4.36 14.54
C VAL A 61 -5.52 5.36 14.24
N GLY A 62 -6.12 5.31 13.05
CA GLY A 62 -7.21 6.20 12.67
C GLY A 62 -7.86 5.80 11.37
N HIS A 63 -9.10 6.26 11.13
CA HIS A 63 -9.88 5.94 9.94
C HIS A 63 -10.83 7.09 9.61
N HIS A 64 -10.83 7.51 8.35
CA HIS A 64 -11.75 8.52 7.82
C HIS A 64 -12.33 8.06 6.48
N ASP A 65 -13.65 8.16 6.32
CA ASP A 65 -14.33 7.88 5.06
C ASP A 65 -14.68 9.18 4.33
N GLY A 66 -14.71 9.14 3.02
CA GLY A 66 -15.06 10.30 2.23
C GLY A 66 -15.05 10.02 0.74
N THR A 67 -14.77 11.06 -0.02
CA THR A 67 -14.58 11.00 -1.47
C THR A 67 -13.32 11.75 -1.84
N ALA A 68 -12.65 11.30 -2.91
CA ALA A 68 -11.44 11.94 -3.41
C ALA A 68 -11.28 11.68 -4.90
N GLU A 69 -10.57 12.58 -5.58
CA GLU A 69 -10.14 12.37 -6.96
C GLU A 69 -9.08 11.26 -7.01
N THR A 70 -9.17 10.41 -8.04
CA THR A 70 -8.13 9.42 -8.30
C THR A 70 -6.93 10.08 -9.00
N SER A 71 -5.74 9.54 -8.78
CA SER A 71 -4.53 10.03 -9.45
C SER A 71 -4.49 9.69 -10.94
N ALA A 72 -5.17 8.60 -11.33
CA ALA A 72 -5.11 8.12 -12.71
C ALA A 72 -5.85 9.03 -13.69
N ASP A 73 -7.06 9.48 -13.35
CA ASP A 73 -7.90 10.22 -14.29
C ASP A 73 -8.63 11.43 -13.68
N GLY A 74 -8.46 11.66 -12.38
CA GLY A 74 -9.14 12.75 -11.67
C GLY A 74 -10.63 12.52 -11.41
N GLY A 75 -11.14 11.34 -11.71
CA GLY A 75 -12.52 10.97 -11.39
C GLY A 75 -12.72 10.84 -9.88
N VAL A 76 -13.85 11.36 -9.36
CA VAL A 76 -14.13 11.28 -7.92
C VAL A 76 -14.75 9.92 -7.59
N SER A 77 -14.25 9.28 -6.55
CA SER A 77 -14.82 8.02 -6.07
C SER A 77 -14.89 7.99 -4.54
N ALA A 78 -15.68 7.05 -4.02
CA ALA A 78 -15.66 6.74 -2.59
C ALA A 78 -14.25 6.39 -2.16
N SER A 79 -13.84 6.87 -1.00
CA SER A 79 -12.48 6.67 -0.50
C SER A 79 -12.45 6.50 1.01
N ALA A 80 -11.33 5.95 1.51
CA ALA A 80 -11.05 5.88 2.92
C ALA A 80 -9.58 6.23 3.16
N VAL A 81 -9.31 6.90 4.28
CA VAL A 81 -7.96 7.16 4.76
C VAL A 81 -7.75 6.38 6.03
N LEU A 82 -6.73 5.53 6.06
CA LEU A 82 -6.32 4.78 7.24
C LEU A 82 -4.96 5.32 7.71
N LEU A 83 -4.91 5.82 8.93
CA LEU A 83 -3.67 6.28 9.54
C LEU A 83 -2.95 5.10 10.18
N PHE A 84 -1.63 5.00 9.98
CA PHE A 84 -0.86 3.91 10.56
C PHE A 84 0.45 4.38 11.20
N ARG A 85 0.95 3.55 12.10
CA ARG A 85 2.26 3.65 12.71
C ARG A 85 2.99 2.32 12.51
N ALA A 86 4.30 2.40 12.33
CA ALA A 86 5.14 1.22 12.18
C ALA A 86 6.60 1.58 12.42
N VAL A 87 7.47 0.58 12.32
CA VAL A 87 8.92 0.75 12.37
C VAL A 87 9.53 0.01 11.19
N VAL A 88 10.53 0.58 10.55
CA VAL A 88 11.35 -0.08 9.52
C VAL A 88 12.81 0.27 9.76
N GLY A 89 13.64 -0.74 9.94
CA GLY A 89 15.08 -0.54 10.15
C GLY A 89 15.40 0.40 11.30
N GLY A 90 14.65 0.33 12.39
CA GLY A 90 14.82 1.20 13.56
C GLY A 90 14.25 2.61 13.39
N LYS A 91 13.64 2.93 12.25
CA LYS A 91 13.02 4.24 11.98
C LYS A 91 11.53 4.18 12.24
N GLU A 92 11.00 5.10 13.04
CA GLU A 92 9.57 5.20 13.27
C GLU A 92 8.88 5.85 12.07
N ILE A 93 7.75 5.26 11.69
CA ILE A 93 6.96 5.66 10.52
C ILE A 93 5.58 6.09 10.96
N HIS A 94 5.14 7.21 10.41
CA HIS A 94 3.77 7.67 10.50
C HIS A 94 3.26 7.88 9.07
N GLY A 95 2.18 7.20 8.71
CA GLY A 95 1.69 7.26 7.34
C GLY A 95 0.20 7.18 7.22
N ILE A 96 -0.26 7.32 5.99
CA ILE A 96 -1.64 7.08 5.62
C ILE A 96 -1.70 6.15 4.41
N ASP A 97 -2.73 5.31 4.41
CA ASP A 97 -3.18 4.57 3.24
C ASP A 97 -4.45 5.25 2.75
N LEU A 98 -4.43 5.74 1.51
CA LEU A 98 -5.60 6.30 0.86
C LEU A 98 -6.14 5.27 -0.14
N LEU A 99 -7.35 4.78 0.12
CA LEU A 99 -8.02 3.77 -0.68
C LEU A 99 -9.11 4.42 -1.51
N HIS A 100 -9.13 4.14 -2.82
CA HIS A 100 -10.23 4.50 -3.71
C HIS A 100 -10.97 3.25 -4.13
N PHE A 101 -12.28 3.25 -3.98
CA PHE A 101 -13.14 2.10 -4.26
C PHE A 101 -13.89 2.27 -5.58
N ASP A 102 -14.12 1.15 -6.29
CA ASP A 102 -15.06 1.11 -7.39
C ASP A 102 -16.51 0.97 -6.88
N ASP A 103 -17.47 0.86 -7.81
CA ASP A 103 -18.89 0.77 -7.45
C ASP A 103 -19.24 -0.52 -6.71
N ASP A 104 -18.42 -1.56 -6.83
CA ASP A 104 -18.61 -2.84 -6.13
C ASP A 104 -17.90 -2.89 -4.77
N GLY A 105 -17.22 -1.79 -4.38
CA GLY A 105 -16.50 -1.73 -3.13
C GLY A 105 -15.11 -2.37 -3.18
N ARG A 106 -14.58 -2.69 -4.36
CA ARG A 106 -13.21 -3.15 -4.52
C ARG A 106 -12.26 -1.96 -4.60
N ILE A 107 -11.02 -2.18 -4.18
CA ILE A 107 -9.99 -1.15 -4.21
C ILE A 107 -9.39 -1.08 -5.61
N LYS A 108 -9.56 0.05 -6.28
CA LYS A 108 -9.04 0.30 -7.63
C LYS A 108 -7.78 1.14 -7.64
N GLU A 109 -7.53 1.89 -6.58
CA GLU A 109 -6.34 2.72 -6.43
C GLU A 109 -5.95 2.79 -4.96
N PHE A 110 -4.66 2.69 -4.69
CA PHE A 110 -4.09 2.69 -3.35
C PHE A 110 -2.91 3.64 -3.32
N THR A 111 -2.91 4.61 -2.42
CA THR A 111 -1.83 5.59 -2.31
C THR A 111 -1.28 5.58 -0.89
N VAL A 112 0.03 5.49 -0.75
CA VAL A 112 0.69 5.53 0.56
C VAL A 112 1.49 6.81 0.67
N MET A 113 1.24 7.57 1.74
CA MET A 113 2.02 8.75 2.12
C MET A 113 2.66 8.49 3.47
N VAL A 114 3.94 8.84 3.61
CA VAL A 114 4.76 8.51 4.78
C VAL A 114 5.60 9.70 5.21
N ARG A 115 5.72 9.86 6.51
CA ARG A 115 6.64 10.81 7.13
C ARG A 115 7.49 10.10 8.19
N PRO A 116 8.65 10.61 8.59
CA PRO A 116 9.45 11.68 7.95
C PRO A 116 10.28 11.17 6.78
N GLN A 117 11.08 12.06 6.18
CA GLN A 117 11.92 11.72 5.02
C GLN A 117 12.85 10.52 5.29
N SER A 118 13.46 10.44 6.46
CA SER A 118 14.33 9.32 6.83
C SER A 118 13.60 7.98 6.85
N ALA A 119 12.33 7.98 7.26
CA ALA A 119 11.48 6.79 7.24
C ALA A 119 11.12 6.39 5.79
N VAL A 120 10.85 7.35 4.92
CA VAL A 120 10.61 7.09 3.49
C VAL A 120 11.82 6.42 2.86
N HIS A 121 13.01 6.93 3.15
CA HIS A 121 14.26 6.36 2.63
C HIS A 121 14.46 4.91 3.11
N ALA A 122 14.32 4.68 4.42
CA ALA A 122 14.47 3.33 4.99
C ALA A 122 13.45 2.35 4.43
N LEU A 123 12.20 2.78 4.30
CA LEU A 123 11.13 1.96 3.73
C LEU A 123 11.41 1.63 2.26
N GLY A 124 11.82 2.62 1.47
CA GLY A 124 12.13 2.44 0.05
C GLY A 124 13.25 1.44 -0.18
N GLU A 125 14.32 1.49 0.60
CA GLU A 125 15.42 0.54 0.51
C GLU A 125 14.98 -0.88 0.88
N ALA A 126 14.24 -1.03 1.98
CA ALA A 126 13.78 -2.34 2.44
C ALA A 126 12.79 -2.98 1.45
N VAL A 127 11.88 -2.19 0.90
CA VAL A 127 10.89 -2.67 -0.09
C VAL A 127 11.59 -3.07 -1.38
N LEU A 128 12.53 -2.26 -1.88
CA LEU A 128 13.30 -2.59 -3.08
C LEU A 128 14.04 -3.93 -2.91
N ALA A 129 14.73 -4.10 -1.78
CA ALA A 129 15.43 -5.34 -1.48
C ALA A 129 14.47 -6.54 -1.46
N GLY A 130 13.29 -6.38 -0.87
CA GLY A 130 12.28 -7.43 -0.83
C GLY A 130 11.72 -7.78 -2.21
N LEU A 131 11.46 -6.79 -3.04
CA LEU A 131 10.98 -7.01 -4.41
C LEU A 131 12.02 -7.73 -5.27
N VAL A 132 13.29 -7.38 -5.14
CA VAL A 132 14.39 -8.06 -5.82
C VAL A 132 14.51 -9.52 -5.32
N ALA A 133 14.44 -9.73 -4.01
CA ALA A 133 14.52 -11.06 -3.42
C ALA A 133 13.39 -11.98 -3.88
N ASP A 134 12.19 -11.42 -4.10
CA ASP A 134 11.02 -12.17 -4.57
C ASP A 134 10.98 -12.31 -6.10
N GLY A 135 11.95 -11.77 -6.81
CA GLY A 135 12.00 -11.84 -8.28
C GLY A 135 11.00 -10.92 -8.98
N LEU A 136 10.42 -9.95 -8.28
CA LEU A 136 9.44 -9.01 -8.83
C LEU A 136 10.09 -7.83 -9.56
N LEU A 137 11.34 -7.52 -9.23
CA LEU A 137 12.16 -6.52 -9.89
C LEU A 137 13.57 -7.06 -10.11
N PRO A 138 14.27 -6.62 -11.18
CA PRO A 138 15.66 -7.02 -11.40
C PRO A 138 16.56 -6.39 -10.32
N ALA A 139 17.69 -7.07 -10.03
CA ALA A 139 18.70 -6.51 -9.13
C ALA A 139 19.26 -5.22 -9.73
N PRO A 140 19.62 -4.21 -8.88
CA PRO A 140 20.27 -3.00 -9.37
C PRO A 140 21.58 -3.32 -10.08
N VAL A 141 21.84 -2.60 -11.19
CA VAL A 141 23.10 -2.75 -11.91
C VAL A 141 24.17 -1.99 -11.14
N GLU A 142 25.24 -2.70 -10.78
CA GLU A 142 26.42 -2.08 -10.16
C GLU A 142 27.18 -1.28 -11.23
N ARG A 143 27.67 -0.10 -10.82
CA ARG A 143 28.46 0.77 -11.69
C ARG A 143 29.84 1.04 -11.10
#